data_bd9c1dac8ca814b1e4a113fcc4b2434a
#
_entry.id   bd9c1dac8ca814b1e4a113fcc4b2434a
#
_cell.length_a   1.000
_cell.length_b   1.000
_cell.length_c   1.000
_cell.angle_alpha   90.00
_cell.angle_beta   90.00
_cell.angle_gamma   90.00
#
_symmetry.space_group_name_H-M   'P 1'
#
loop_
_entity.id
_entity.type
_entity.pdbx_description
1 polymer ?
#
loop_
_entity_poly.entity_id
_entity_poly.type
_entity_poly.pdbx_seq_one_letter_code
_entity_poly.pdbx_strand_id
1 'polypeptide(L)'
;MASLPLLSYRVTDLSFHNALKDPAHIQISLQMGYHLQHLPAGAMRGEMKMTLSDRNQPDAFTVKATLVGIFRAPDGMEREAAHKESFRVLFPYLRALVSTVTANAGIPAILLPPVDPEGKSITKVEFHPEGRPAEDDSAKE
;
A
#
# COMPACT_ATOMS: atom_id res chain seq x y z
N MET A 1 9.17 23.77 -1.02
CA MET A 1 8.88 22.41 -0.60
C MET A 1 9.75 21.41 -1.34
N ALA A 2 10.50 20.67 -0.60
CA ALA A 2 11.40 19.69 -1.19
C ALA A 2 10.61 18.48 -1.64
N SER A 3 10.78 18.11 -2.87
CA SER A 3 10.23 16.85 -3.34
C SER A 3 11.37 15.86 -3.49
N LEU A 4 11.00 14.59 -3.43
CA LEU A 4 11.98 13.52 -3.47
C LEU A 4 11.89 12.87 -4.82
N PRO A 5 12.88 13.08 -5.69
CA PRO A 5 12.80 12.49 -7.02
C PRO A 5 12.81 10.97 -6.96
N LEU A 6 11.81 10.37 -7.57
CA LEU A 6 11.77 8.92 -7.76
C LEU A 6 12.46 8.60 -9.06
N LEU A 7 13.57 7.88 -8.98
CA LEU A 7 14.35 7.58 -10.18
C LEU A 7 13.80 6.38 -10.91
N SER A 8 13.32 5.40 -10.17
CA SER A 8 12.72 4.21 -10.77
C SER A 8 11.97 3.46 -9.71
N TYR A 9 11.02 2.64 -10.13
CA TYR A 9 10.39 1.70 -9.21
C TYR A 9 10.07 0.43 -9.95
N ARG A 10 9.86 -0.64 -9.18
CA ARG A 10 9.44 -1.90 -9.78
C ARG A 10 8.70 -2.71 -8.75
N VAL A 11 7.91 -3.64 -9.26
CA VAL A 11 7.23 -4.63 -8.43
C VAL A 11 8.13 -5.85 -8.38
N THR A 12 8.56 -6.22 -7.19
CA THR A 12 9.43 -7.39 -7.04
C THR A 12 8.65 -8.63 -6.69
N ASP A 13 7.49 -8.48 -6.10
CA ASP A 13 6.63 -9.61 -5.76
C ASP A 13 5.18 -9.22 -5.95
N LEU A 14 4.41 -10.13 -6.50
CA LEU A 14 2.98 -9.92 -6.66
C LEU A 14 2.30 -11.27 -6.67
N SER A 15 1.34 -11.45 -5.77
CA SER A 15 0.53 -12.66 -5.79
C SER A 15 -0.92 -12.28 -5.54
N PHE A 16 -1.82 -13.05 -6.15
CA PHE A 16 -3.24 -12.80 -6.06
C PHE A 16 -3.96 -14.14 -5.98
N HIS A 17 -4.83 -14.26 -5.01
CA HIS A 17 -5.63 -15.45 -4.85
C HIS A 17 -7.06 -15.04 -4.52
N ASN A 18 -8.02 -15.59 -5.25
CA ASN A 18 -9.42 -15.29 -5.02
C ASN A 18 -10.24 -16.55 -5.17
N ALA A 19 -10.72 -17.07 -4.05
CA ALA A 19 -11.62 -18.21 -4.02
C ALA A 19 -12.90 -17.85 -3.29
N LEU A 20 -13.22 -16.57 -3.19
CA LEU A 20 -14.45 -16.13 -2.55
C LEU A 20 -15.64 -16.56 -3.38
N LYS A 21 -16.67 -17.07 -2.70
CA LYS A 21 -17.91 -17.45 -3.38
C LYS A 21 -18.74 -16.22 -3.73
N ASP A 22 -18.63 -15.16 -2.95
CA ASP A 22 -19.43 -13.95 -3.16
C ASP A 22 -18.50 -12.75 -3.10
N PRO A 23 -17.83 -12.43 -4.21
CA PRO A 23 -16.89 -11.32 -4.20
C PRO A 23 -17.53 -9.94 -4.07
N ALA A 24 -18.85 -9.87 -4.12
CA ALA A 24 -19.52 -8.57 -3.96
C ALA A 24 -19.48 -8.06 -2.53
N HIS A 25 -19.11 -8.90 -1.58
CA HIS A 25 -19.12 -8.52 -0.16
C HIS A 25 -17.76 -8.72 0.48
N ILE A 26 -16.75 -8.11 -0.13
CA ILE A 26 -15.40 -8.20 0.39
C ILE A 26 -15.20 -7.12 1.44
N GLN A 27 -14.78 -7.53 2.64
CA GLN A 27 -14.35 -6.58 3.66
C GLN A 27 -12.84 -6.63 3.72
N ILE A 28 -12.21 -5.50 3.42
CA ILE A 28 -10.78 -5.45 3.20
C ILE A 28 -10.04 -5.26 4.51
N SER A 29 -9.00 -6.05 4.71
CA SER A 29 -8.04 -5.87 5.76
C SER A 29 -6.69 -5.60 5.10
N LEU A 30 -6.08 -4.47 5.42
CA LEU A 30 -4.85 -4.04 4.79
C LEU A 30 -3.74 -3.99 5.81
N GLN A 31 -2.63 -4.64 5.50
CA GLN A 31 -1.42 -4.56 6.31
C GLN A 31 -0.30 -4.05 5.43
N MET A 32 0.45 -3.09 5.92
CA MET A 32 1.52 -2.49 5.16
C MET A 32 2.74 -2.30 6.03
N GLY A 33 3.89 -2.39 5.40
CA GLY A 33 5.15 -2.03 6.00
C GLY A 33 5.97 -1.26 4.99
N TYR A 34 6.75 -0.31 5.46
CA TYR A 34 7.60 0.47 4.61
C TYR A 34 8.95 0.69 5.25
N HIS A 35 10.00 0.46 4.48
CA HIS A 35 11.35 0.61 4.97
C HIS A 35 12.17 1.39 3.95
N LEU A 36 12.84 2.43 4.43
CA LEU A 36 13.71 3.25 3.59
C LEU A 36 15.15 3.03 4.01
N GLN A 37 15.97 2.60 3.07
CA GLN A 37 17.35 2.32 3.29
C GLN A 37 18.19 3.38 2.60
N HIS A 38 19.13 3.95 3.32
CA HIS A 38 20.05 4.95 2.75
C HIS A 38 21.24 4.22 2.16
N LEU A 39 21.54 4.58 0.91
CA LEU A 39 22.61 3.94 0.16
C LEU A 39 23.74 4.93 -0.08
N PRO A 40 24.92 4.46 -0.49
CA PRO A 40 26.00 5.39 -0.81
C PRO A 40 25.64 6.33 -1.94
N ALA A 41 26.33 7.45 -2.02
CA ALA A 41 26.20 8.44 -3.09
C ALA A 41 24.84 9.11 -3.11
N GLY A 42 24.17 9.21 -1.96
CA GLY A 42 22.94 9.96 -1.88
C GLY A 42 21.71 9.26 -2.41
N ALA A 43 21.82 7.97 -2.68
CA ALA A 43 20.67 7.22 -3.13
C ALA A 43 19.91 6.63 -1.95
N MET A 44 18.64 6.32 -2.18
CA MET A 44 17.82 5.66 -1.17
C MET A 44 16.97 4.60 -1.84
N ARG A 45 16.71 3.53 -1.10
CA ARG A 45 15.88 2.43 -1.58
C ARG A 45 14.72 2.26 -0.63
N GLY A 46 13.52 2.45 -1.15
CA GLY A 46 12.31 2.27 -0.37
C GLY A 46 11.63 0.95 -0.73
N GLU A 47 11.30 0.17 0.28
CA GLU A 47 10.61 -1.09 0.06
C GLU A 47 9.26 -1.05 0.75
N MET A 48 8.21 -1.19 -0.03
CA MET A 48 6.84 -1.13 0.45
C MET A 48 6.21 -2.50 0.28
N LYS A 49 5.81 -3.11 1.38
CA LYS A 49 5.16 -4.42 1.36
C LYS A 49 3.72 -4.27 1.79
N MET A 50 2.85 -5.01 1.12
CA MET A 50 1.44 -4.92 1.38
C MET A 50 0.81 -6.31 1.36
N THR A 51 -0.09 -6.56 2.30
CA THR A 51 -0.97 -7.70 2.27
C THR A 51 -2.39 -7.22 2.41
N LEU A 52 -3.20 -7.54 1.42
CA LEU A 52 -4.60 -7.18 1.38
C LEU A 52 -5.40 -8.47 1.39
N SER A 53 -6.35 -8.61 2.30
CA SER A 53 -7.11 -9.85 2.40
C SER A 53 -8.54 -9.55 2.78
N ASP A 54 -9.40 -10.56 2.63
CA ASP A 54 -10.74 -10.45 3.15
C ASP A 54 -10.73 -10.70 4.65
N ARG A 55 -11.38 -9.81 5.38
CA ARG A 55 -11.35 -9.86 6.83
C ARG A 55 -11.89 -11.17 7.39
N ASN A 56 -12.95 -11.68 6.78
CA ASN A 56 -13.62 -12.87 7.28
C ASN A 56 -13.07 -14.16 6.72
N GLN A 57 -12.50 -14.11 5.52
CA GLN A 57 -11.96 -15.27 4.85
C GLN A 57 -10.61 -14.94 4.25
N PRO A 58 -9.62 -14.70 5.10
CA PRO A 58 -8.32 -14.25 4.57
C PRO A 58 -7.64 -15.26 3.65
N ASP A 59 -7.90 -16.55 3.84
CA ASP A 59 -7.31 -17.55 2.97
C ASP A 59 -8.00 -17.61 1.61
N ALA A 60 -9.22 -17.11 1.52
CA ALA A 60 -9.96 -17.15 0.28
C ALA A 60 -9.67 -15.98 -0.63
N PHE A 61 -9.20 -14.86 -0.08
CA PHE A 61 -8.90 -13.68 -0.88
C PHE A 61 -7.66 -13.00 -0.31
N THR A 62 -6.62 -12.94 -1.12
CA THR A 62 -5.37 -12.31 -0.68
C THR A 62 -4.66 -11.69 -1.87
N VAL A 63 -4.19 -10.47 -1.69
CA VAL A 63 -3.29 -9.81 -2.63
C VAL A 63 -2.05 -9.42 -1.85
N LYS A 64 -0.90 -9.84 -2.33
CA LYS A 64 0.37 -9.46 -1.73
C LYS A 64 1.22 -8.79 -2.79
N ALA A 65 1.86 -7.71 -2.42
CA ALA A 65 2.71 -6.98 -3.36
C ALA A 65 3.87 -6.36 -2.62
N THR A 66 5.00 -6.31 -3.30
CA THR A 66 6.17 -5.60 -2.82
C THR A 66 6.66 -4.69 -3.92
N LEU A 67 6.77 -3.41 -3.59
CA LEU A 67 7.29 -2.40 -4.51
C LEU A 67 8.60 -1.88 -3.97
N VAL A 68 9.56 -1.70 -4.87
CA VAL A 68 10.84 -1.11 -4.51
C VAL A 68 11.04 0.14 -5.36
N GLY A 69 11.30 1.25 -4.70
CA GLY A 69 11.58 2.51 -5.37
C GLY A 69 12.98 2.97 -5.06
N ILE A 70 13.64 3.56 -6.06
CA ILE A 70 14.96 4.15 -5.90
C ILE A 70 14.78 5.65 -5.98
N PHE A 71 15.32 6.35 -4.97
CA PHE A 71 15.19 7.79 -4.86
C PHE A 71 16.56 8.42 -4.76
N ARG A 72 16.59 9.72 -5.05
CA ARG A 72 17.80 10.52 -4.78
C ARG A 72 17.53 11.39 -3.58
N ALA A 73 18.39 11.30 -2.59
CA ALA A 73 18.23 12.07 -1.37
C ALA A 73 18.69 13.51 -1.61
N PRO A 74 17.83 14.49 -1.37
CA PRO A 74 18.29 15.88 -1.40
C PRO A 74 19.27 16.13 -0.26
N ASP A 75 20.20 17.06 -0.50
CA ASP A 75 21.15 17.43 0.53
C ASP A 75 20.43 17.98 1.73
N GLY A 76 20.83 17.51 2.92
CA GLY A 76 20.28 18.05 4.15
C GLY A 76 18.91 17.56 4.54
N MET A 77 18.33 16.62 3.81
CA MET A 77 17.03 16.10 4.19
C MET A 77 17.16 15.15 5.37
N GLU A 78 16.32 15.38 6.38
CA GLU A 78 16.33 14.52 7.54
C GLU A 78 15.77 13.16 7.22
N ARG A 79 16.21 12.16 7.99
CA ARG A 79 15.76 10.78 7.77
C ARG A 79 14.25 10.64 7.90
N GLU A 80 13.67 11.30 8.88
CA GLU A 80 12.24 11.19 9.09
C GLU A 80 11.47 11.82 7.93
N ALA A 81 11.93 12.97 7.45
CA ALA A 81 11.32 13.62 6.31
C ALA A 81 11.46 12.77 5.06
N ALA A 82 12.62 12.14 4.88
CA ALA A 82 12.83 11.27 3.73
C ALA A 82 11.91 10.06 3.78
N HIS A 83 11.71 9.52 4.96
CA HIS A 83 10.82 8.36 5.13
C HIS A 83 9.39 8.73 4.73
N LYS A 84 8.90 9.85 5.23
CA LYS A 84 7.53 10.27 4.92
C LYS A 84 7.37 10.60 3.46
N GLU A 85 8.31 11.35 2.91
CA GLU A 85 8.15 11.84 1.55
C GLU A 85 8.29 10.72 0.54
N SER A 86 9.23 9.79 0.76
CA SER A 86 9.37 8.66 -0.15
C SER A 86 8.14 7.78 -0.11
N PHE A 87 7.53 7.61 1.04
CA PHE A 87 6.29 6.87 1.14
C PHE A 87 5.21 7.54 0.29
N ARG A 88 5.08 8.86 0.42
CA ARG A 88 4.06 9.59 -0.33
C ARG A 88 4.25 9.47 -1.83
N VAL A 89 5.49 9.45 -2.25
CA VAL A 89 5.79 9.36 -3.68
C VAL A 89 5.51 7.95 -4.22
N LEU A 90 5.82 6.92 -3.42
CA LEU A 90 5.70 5.55 -3.89
C LEU A 90 4.29 4.98 -3.76
N PHE A 91 3.54 5.42 -2.75
CA PHE A 91 2.24 4.83 -2.45
C PHE A 91 1.24 4.89 -3.61
N PRO A 92 1.15 5.98 -4.38
CA PRO A 92 0.20 6.01 -5.49
C PRO A 92 0.42 4.90 -6.51
N TYR A 93 1.65 4.44 -6.68
CA TYR A 93 1.91 3.34 -7.61
C TYR A 93 1.37 2.03 -7.05
N LEU A 94 1.45 1.85 -5.73
CA LEU A 94 0.83 0.68 -5.12
C LEU A 94 -0.68 0.70 -5.26
N ARG A 95 -1.29 1.86 -5.06
CA ARG A 95 -2.74 1.99 -5.22
C ARG A 95 -3.15 1.63 -6.64
N ALA A 96 -2.41 2.12 -7.61
CA ALA A 96 -2.73 1.83 -9.01
C ALA A 96 -2.57 0.35 -9.32
N LEU A 97 -1.56 -0.28 -8.75
CA LEU A 97 -1.35 -1.71 -8.96
C LEU A 97 -2.51 -2.52 -8.41
N VAL A 98 -2.92 -2.23 -7.19
CA VAL A 98 -4.01 -2.97 -6.56
C VAL A 98 -5.31 -2.78 -7.34
N SER A 99 -5.58 -1.54 -7.75
CA SER A 99 -6.79 -1.27 -8.53
C SER A 99 -6.78 -2.03 -9.85
N THR A 100 -5.63 -2.07 -10.52
CA THR A 100 -5.51 -2.76 -11.80
C THR A 100 -5.66 -4.26 -11.64
N VAL A 101 -5.01 -4.84 -10.63
CA VAL A 101 -5.07 -6.27 -10.41
C VAL A 101 -6.49 -6.71 -10.11
N THR A 102 -7.16 -6.00 -9.21
CA THR A 102 -8.52 -6.39 -8.84
C THR A 102 -9.53 -6.12 -9.96
N ALA A 103 -9.34 -5.04 -10.71
CA ALA A 103 -10.22 -4.75 -11.84
C ALA A 103 -10.15 -5.85 -12.89
N ASN A 104 -8.99 -6.48 -13.04
CA ASN A 104 -8.81 -7.53 -14.04
C ASN A 104 -9.13 -8.91 -13.50
N ALA A 105 -9.56 -9.01 -12.26
CA ALA A 105 -9.79 -10.29 -11.63
C ALA A 105 -11.26 -10.67 -11.57
N GLY A 106 -12.13 -9.90 -12.19
CA GLY A 106 -13.55 -10.20 -12.19
C GLY A 106 -14.28 -9.77 -10.93
N ILE A 107 -13.68 -8.91 -10.15
CA ILE A 107 -14.32 -8.34 -8.96
C ILE A 107 -14.29 -6.82 -9.10
N PRO A 108 -15.04 -6.10 -8.24
CA PRO A 108 -14.94 -4.65 -8.30
C PRO A 108 -13.52 -4.18 -8.00
N ALA A 109 -13.07 -3.19 -8.74
CA ALA A 109 -11.73 -2.65 -8.54
C ALA A 109 -11.61 -2.10 -7.11
N ILE A 110 -10.55 -2.47 -6.43
CA ILE A 110 -10.34 -2.03 -5.06
C ILE A 110 -9.44 -0.81 -5.09
N LEU A 111 -9.93 0.27 -4.50
CA LEU A 111 -9.19 1.50 -4.39
C LEU A 111 -8.75 1.66 -2.95
N LEU A 112 -7.45 1.53 -2.71
CA LEU A 112 -6.94 1.63 -1.35
C LEU A 112 -7.20 3.00 -0.77
N PRO A 113 -7.53 3.07 0.53
CA PRO A 113 -7.72 4.37 1.16
C PRO A 113 -6.39 5.09 1.34
N PRO A 114 -6.43 6.40 1.56
CA PRO A 114 -5.21 7.12 1.89
C PRO A 114 -4.59 6.55 3.16
N VAL A 115 -3.27 6.44 3.14
CA VAL A 115 -2.53 5.91 4.28
C VAL A 115 -1.57 6.98 4.75
N ASP A 116 -1.52 7.16 6.07
CA ASP A 116 -0.68 8.18 6.67
C ASP A 116 0.74 7.64 6.85
N PRO A 117 1.72 8.23 6.17
CA PRO A 117 3.09 7.74 6.31
C PRO A 117 3.69 8.00 7.68
N GLU A 118 3.05 8.84 8.49
CA GLU A 118 3.57 9.08 9.83
C GLU A 118 3.36 7.91 10.75
N GLY A 119 2.45 7.04 10.43
CA GLY A 119 2.26 5.86 11.23
C GLY A 119 3.25 4.82 10.84
N LYS A 120 4.43 4.93 11.01
CA LYS A 120 5.54 4.05 10.73
C LYS A 120 5.20 2.72 10.11
N SER A 121 4.28 2.01 10.68
CA SER A 121 3.76 0.80 10.07
C SER A 121 2.26 0.80 10.27
N ILE A 122 1.56 0.69 9.17
CA ILE A 122 0.11 0.61 9.17
C ILE A 122 -0.25 -0.86 9.23
N THR A 123 -0.83 -1.28 10.33
CA THR A 123 -1.09 -2.70 10.46
C THR A 123 -2.44 -3.08 9.89
N LYS A 124 -3.41 -2.18 9.93
CA LYS A 124 -4.75 -2.58 9.54
C LYS A 124 -5.60 -1.39 9.15
N VAL A 125 -6.19 -1.47 7.99
CA VAL A 125 -7.18 -0.50 7.51
C VAL A 125 -8.31 -1.30 6.91
N GLU A 126 -9.55 -0.94 7.23
CA GLU A 126 -10.71 -1.67 6.75
C GLU A 126 -11.62 -0.74 5.98
N PHE A 127 -12.16 -1.24 4.88
CA PHE A 127 -13.19 -0.53 4.15
C PHE A 127 -13.92 -1.52 3.25
N HIS A 128 -15.06 -1.10 2.75
CA HIS A 128 -15.87 -1.94 1.88
C HIS A 128 -15.63 -1.59 0.41
N PRO A 129 -15.76 -2.57 -0.48
CA PRO A 129 -15.52 -2.31 -1.90
C PRO A 129 -16.46 -1.27 -2.49
N GLU A 130 -17.61 -1.04 -1.85
CA GLU A 130 -18.53 -0.03 -2.32
C GLU A 130 -18.04 1.38 -2.08
N GLY A 131 -16.90 1.53 -1.46
CA GLY A 131 -16.36 2.85 -1.18
C GLY A 131 -16.73 3.39 0.17
N ARG A 132 -17.46 2.64 0.96
CA ARG A 132 -17.81 3.07 2.31
C ARG A 132 -16.86 2.44 3.30
N PRO A 133 -16.23 3.24 4.13
CA PRO A 133 -15.34 2.68 5.14
C PRO A 133 -16.13 1.91 6.20
N ALA A 134 -15.43 1.08 6.94
CA ALA A 134 -16.05 0.30 8.00
C ALA A 134 -16.15 1.09 9.29
N GLU A 135 -16.06 2.39 9.20
CA GLU A 135 -16.03 3.21 10.41
C GLU A 135 -17.34 3.20 11.16
N ASP A 136 -18.42 2.80 10.50
CA ASP A 136 -19.69 2.70 11.22
C ASP A 136 -19.55 1.83 12.44
N ASP A 137 -18.82 0.76 12.31
CA ASP A 137 -18.63 -0.12 13.45
C ASP A 137 -17.82 0.53 14.52
N SER A 138 -16.77 1.25 14.15
CA SER A 138 -15.95 1.90 15.15
C SER A 138 -16.68 3.04 15.78
N ALA A 139 -17.58 3.69 15.07
CA ALA A 139 -18.33 4.79 15.65
C ALA A 139 -19.27 4.33 16.73
N LYS A 140 -19.58 3.07 16.77
CA LYS A 140 -20.49 2.55 17.79
C LYS A 140 -19.82 2.23 19.10
N GLU A 141 -18.53 2.26 19.09
CA GLU A 141 -17.80 1.98 20.31
C GLU A 141 -17.74 3.20 21.18
#